data_0240d97aefe3d236e07cc5abad096a15
#
_entry.id   0240d97aefe3d236e07cc5abad096a15
#
_cell.length_a   1.000
_cell.length_b   1.000
_cell.length_c   1.000
_cell.angle_alpha   90.00
_cell.angle_beta   90.00
_cell.angle_gamma   90.00
#
_symmetry.space_group_name_H-M   'P 1'
#
loop_
_entity.id
_entity.type
_entity.pdbx_description
1 polymer ?
#
loop_
_entity_poly.entity_id
_entity_poly.type
_entity_poly.pdbx_seq_one_letter_code
_entity_poly.pdbx_strand_id
1 'polypeptide(L)'
;MSFNYRVAGYVKLAKLWEKNKEAALTYHENYYKEKCEKIPGWILQDVYVDITGQKLIHKRPQMLRLLKACQNGEVDCIAVQTKAYLAANSEEFCYLIKFLSEMPELIEVVTEDEKYHINTIMNSEQQKEALEKMADDYVSLDEVKYKRWKNRILEKIQEL
;
A
#
# COMPACT_ATOMS: atom_id res chain seq x y z
N MET A 1 23.71 -10.96 -11.65
CA MET A 1 22.26 -10.99 -11.97
C MET A 1 21.60 -9.76 -11.39
N SER A 2 21.04 -8.92 -12.24
CA SER A 2 20.31 -7.74 -11.74
C SER A 2 18.93 -8.18 -11.27
N PHE A 3 18.66 -7.93 -10.01
CA PHE A 3 17.33 -8.19 -9.44
C PHE A 3 16.51 -6.91 -9.55
N ASN A 4 15.41 -6.98 -10.29
CA ASN A 4 14.50 -5.87 -10.47
C ASN A 4 13.38 -5.94 -9.43
N TYR A 5 13.41 -4.98 -8.51
CA TYR A 5 12.42 -4.89 -7.43
C TYR A 5 11.39 -3.84 -7.82
N ARG A 6 10.17 -4.29 -8.10
CA ARG A 6 9.10 -3.44 -8.64
C ARG A 6 8.38 -2.73 -7.51
N VAL A 7 8.51 -1.40 -7.48
CA VAL A 7 7.99 -0.55 -6.41
C VAL A 7 6.79 0.23 -6.89
N ALA A 8 5.71 0.17 -6.13
CA ALA A 8 4.52 0.99 -6.33
C ALA A 8 4.47 2.07 -5.25
N GLY A 9 4.38 3.33 -5.66
CA GLY A 9 4.18 4.43 -4.72
C GLY A 9 2.70 4.64 -4.47
N TYR A 10 2.30 4.86 -3.23
CA TYR A 10 0.93 5.19 -2.89
C TYR A 10 0.83 6.47 -2.08
N VAL A 11 -0.07 7.35 -2.49
CA VAL A 11 -0.29 8.65 -1.86
C VAL A 11 -1.78 8.88 -1.66
N LYS A 12 -2.17 9.34 -0.47
CA LYS A 12 -3.53 9.76 -0.20
C LYS A 12 -3.53 11.23 0.20
N LEU A 13 -4.19 12.05 -0.60
CA LEU A 13 -4.28 13.49 -0.37
C LEU A 13 -5.70 13.90 -0.01
N ALA A 14 -5.82 14.98 0.76
CA ALA A 14 -7.11 15.55 1.12
C ALA A 14 -7.84 16.07 -0.13
N LYS A 15 -9.17 16.07 -0.09
CA LYS A 15 -10.02 16.47 -1.21
C LYS A 15 -9.72 17.87 -1.73
N LEU A 16 -9.23 18.77 -0.90
CA LEU A 16 -8.90 20.14 -1.32
C LEU A 16 -7.85 20.18 -2.43
N TRP A 17 -7.03 19.13 -2.59
CA TRP A 17 -6.02 19.04 -3.64
C TRP A 17 -6.60 18.78 -5.02
N GLU A 18 -7.90 18.50 -5.14
CA GLU A 18 -8.56 18.36 -6.44
C GLU A 18 -8.34 19.58 -7.32
N LYS A 19 -8.30 20.77 -6.75
CA LYS A 19 -8.07 22.02 -7.47
C LYS A 19 -6.69 22.10 -8.11
N ASN A 20 -5.72 21.37 -7.58
CA ASN A 20 -4.34 21.35 -8.05
C ASN A 20 -3.90 19.92 -8.37
N LYS A 21 -4.81 19.11 -8.87
CA LYS A 21 -4.60 17.69 -9.11
C LYS A 21 -3.38 17.42 -9.98
N GLU A 22 -3.24 18.10 -11.12
CA GLU A 22 -2.13 17.86 -12.03
C GLU A 22 -0.78 18.14 -11.38
N ALA A 23 -0.67 19.23 -10.63
CA ALA A 23 0.55 19.58 -9.91
C ALA A 23 0.89 18.54 -8.83
N ALA A 24 -0.13 18.07 -8.11
CA ALA A 24 0.05 17.04 -7.09
C ALA A 24 0.50 15.72 -7.68
N LEU A 25 -0.12 15.29 -8.79
CA LEU A 25 0.26 14.06 -9.48
C LEU A 25 1.71 14.14 -9.97
N THR A 26 2.06 15.23 -10.65
CA THR A 26 3.42 15.43 -11.17
C THR A 26 4.46 15.40 -10.04
N TYR A 27 4.16 16.09 -8.93
CA TYR A 27 5.06 16.12 -7.77
C TYR A 27 5.35 14.71 -7.24
N HIS A 28 4.30 13.93 -6.99
CA HIS A 28 4.45 12.60 -6.40
C HIS A 28 5.03 11.57 -7.37
N GLU A 29 4.71 11.68 -8.66
CA GLU A 29 5.32 10.84 -9.68
C GLU A 29 6.83 11.08 -9.74
N ASN A 30 7.25 12.35 -9.76
CA ASN A 30 8.66 12.71 -9.76
C ASN A 30 9.37 12.28 -8.48
N TYR A 31 8.69 12.43 -7.34
CA TYR A 31 9.23 12.02 -6.04
C TYR A 31 9.61 10.53 -6.05
N TYR A 32 8.70 9.66 -6.47
CA TYR A 32 8.97 8.22 -6.49
C TYR A 32 9.93 7.83 -7.60
N LYS A 33 9.89 8.51 -8.72
CA LYS A 33 10.85 8.28 -9.80
C LYS A 33 12.27 8.56 -9.33
N GLU A 34 12.51 9.70 -8.69
CA GLU A 34 13.81 10.04 -8.14
C GLU A 34 14.25 9.07 -7.05
N LYS A 35 13.32 8.67 -6.19
CA LYS A 35 13.62 7.73 -5.12
C LYS A 35 14.08 6.38 -5.66
N CYS A 36 13.37 5.85 -6.64
CA CYS A 36 13.74 4.58 -7.27
C CYS A 36 15.09 4.68 -8.00
N GLU A 37 15.38 5.81 -8.61
CA GLU A 37 16.67 6.04 -9.28
C GLU A 37 17.83 6.00 -8.29
N LYS A 38 17.61 6.39 -7.03
CA LYS A 38 18.65 6.43 -5.99
C LYS A 38 18.88 5.10 -5.30
N ILE A 39 17.97 4.16 -5.41
CA ILE A 39 18.07 2.87 -4.73
C ILE A 39 18.36 1.79 -5.77
N PRO A 40 19.53 1.17 -5.71
CA PRO A 40 19.92 0.14 -6.68
C PRO A 40 18.90 -1.00 -6.72
N GLY A 41 18.52 -1.40 -7.93
CA GLY A 41 17.60 -2.50 -8.15
C GLY A 41 16.12 -2.13 -8.07
N TRP A 42 15.79 -0.93 -7.59
CA TRP A 42 14.40 -0.48 -7.53
C TRP A 42 13.95 0.01 -8.91
N ILE A 43 12.79 -0.48 -9.34
CA ILE A 43 12.14 -0.04 -10.57
C ILE A 43 10.76 0.45 -10.20
N LEU A 44 10.40 1.65 -10.64
CA LEU A 44 9.07 2.19 -10.39
C LEU A 44 8.05 1.47 -11.28
N GLN A 45 7.11 0.76 -10.65
CA GLN A 45 6.01 0.11 -11.34
C GLN A 45 4.93 1.14 -11.70
N ASP A 46 4.47 1.91 -10.73
CA ASP A 46 3.51 3.00 -10.94
C ASP A 46 3.39 3.82 -9.65
N VAL A 47 2.73 4.97 -9.74
CA VAL A 47 2.37 5.79 -8.59
C VAL A 47 0.84 5.92 -8.56
N TYR A 48 0.25 5.55 -7.44
CA TYR A 48 -1.20 5.55 -7.24
C TYR A 48 -1.56 6.68 -6.27
N VAL A 49 -2.30 7.67 -6.74
CA VAL A 49 -2.65 8.83 -5.93
C VAL A 49 -4.17 8.93 -5.80
N ASP A 50 -4.67 8.79 -4.58
CA ASP A 50 -6.07 9.04 -4.26
C ASP A 50 -6.21 10.44 -3.65
N ILE A 51 -7.02 11.29 -4.28
CA ILE A 51 -7.36 12.60 -3.76
C ILE A 51 -8.80 12.51 -3.30
N THR A 52 -9.00 12.31 -1.99
CA THR A 52 -10.32 11.98 -1.47
C THR A 52 -10.40 12.20 0.04
N GLY A 53 -11.61 12.50 0.53
CA GLY A 53 -11.91 12.47 1.95
C GLY A 53 -12.28 11.08 2.47
N GLN A 54 -12.33 10.07 1.61
CA GLN A 54 -12.75 8.73 1.99
C GLN A 54 -11.66 8.01 2.79
N LYS A 55 -12.04 7.51 3.96
CA LYS A 55 -11.12 6.81 4.86
C LYS A 55 -11.05 5.30 4.57
N LEU A 56 -12.15 4.72 4.10
CA LEU A 56 -12.23 3.27 3.89
C LEU A 56 -11.56 2.86 2.57
N ILE A 57 -10.79 1.80 2.63
CA ILE A 57 -9.99 1.31 1.48
C ILE A 57 -10.88 0.98 0.28
N HIS A 58 -12.04 0.36 0.50
CA HIS A 58 -12.92 -0.01 -0.61
C HIS A 58 -13.53 1.19 -1.35
N LYS A 59 -13.37 2.40 -0.81
CA LYS A 59 -13.84 3.65 -1.43
C LYS A 59 -12.71 4.47 -2.04
N ARG A 60 -11.52 3.92 -2.14
CA ARG A 60 -10.35 4.59 -2.73
C ARG A 60 -9.98 3.92 -4.06
N PRO A 61 -10.33 4.52 -5.19
CA PRO A 61 -10.12 3.89 -6.50
C PRO A 61 -8.67 3.52 -6.80
N GLN A 62 -7.71 4.39 -6.47
CA GLN A 62 -6.32 4.12 -6.78
C GLN A 62 -5.73 3.05 -5.87
N MET A 63 -6.14 3.01 -4.59
CA MET A 63 -5.75 1.90 -3.71
C MET A 63 -6.27 0.57 -4.26
N LEU A 64 -7.50 0.53 -4.74
CA LEU A 64 -8.06 -0.69 -5.33
C LEU A 64 -7.28 -1.13 -6.57
N ARG A 65 -6.88 -0.19 -7.43
CA ARG A 65 -6.04 -0.48 -8.59
C ARG A 65 -4.68 -1.04 -8.16
N LEU A 66 -4.10 -0.48 -7.11
CA LEU A 66 -2.84 -0.98 -6.54
C LEU A 66 -2.99 -2.42 -6.06
N LEU A 67 -4.05 -2.71 -5.31
CA LEU A 67 -4.31 -4.06 -4.81
C LEU A 67 -4.54 -5.05 -5.95
N LYS A 68 -5.21 -4.61 -7.02
CA LYS A 68 -5.35 -5.43 -8.21
C LYS A 68 -4.00 -5.75 -8.84
N ALA A 69 -3.11 -4.77 -8.96
CA ALA A 69 -1.77 -4.96 -9.46
C ALA A 69 -0.98 -5.95 -8.60
N CYS A 70 -1.15 -5.90 -7.28
CA CYS A 70 -0.55 -6.86 -6.37
C CYS A 70 -1.07 -8.29 -6.62
N GLN A 71 -2.38 -8.44 -6.83
CA GLN A 71 -2.96 -9.75 -7.14
C GLN A 71 -2.44 -10.32 -8.46
N ASN A 72 -2.15 -9.45 -9.41
CA ASN A 72 -1.65 -9.84 -10.73
C ASN A 72 -0.13 -10.10 -10.73
N GLY A 73 0.53 -9.99 -9.57
CA GLY A 73 1.97 -10.24 -9.46
C GLY A 73 2.83 -9.15 -10.08
N GLU A 74 2.32 -7.92 -10.16
CA GLU A 74 3.01 -6.80 -10.80
C GLU A 74 3.82 -5.95 -9.83
N VAL A 75 3.68 -6.15 -8.52
CA VAL A 75 4.26 -5.31 -7.47
C VAL A 75 5.02 -6.17 -6.48
N ASP A 76 6.22 -5.75 -6.13
CA ASP A 76 7.03 -6.39 -5.09
C ASP A 76 7.04 -5.58 -3.79
N CYS A 77 6.80 -4.27 -3.90
CA CYS A 77 6.88 -3.37 -2.75
C CYS A 77 5.87 -2.23 -2.90
N ILE A 78 5.18 -1.91 -1.82
CA ILE A 78 4.36 -0.70 -1.71
C ILE A 78 5.14 0.31 -0.87
N ALA A 79 5.45 1.47 -1.46
CA ALA A 79 6.16 2.53 -0.77
C ALA A 79 5.21 3.68 -0.44
N VAL A 80 5.15 4.07 0.83
CA VAL A 80 4.32 5.19 1.29
C VAL A 80 5.14 6.11 2.17
N GLN A 81 4.80 7.39 2.17
CA GLN A 81 5.44 8.37 3.04
C GLN A 81 5.02 8.19 4.51
N THR A 82 3.79 7.76 4.74
CA THR A 82 3.25 7.54 6.08
C THR A 82 2.26 6.38 6.09
N LYS A 83 2.23 5.66 7.20
CA LYS A 83 1.26 4.56 7.41
C LYS A 83 -0.18 5.04 7.30
N ALA A 84 -0.43 6.30 7.66
CA ALA A 84 -1.77 6.87 7.60
C ALA A 84 -2.36 6.88 6.20
N TYR A 85 -1.52 6.84 5.16
CA TYR A 85 -2.02 6.72 3.79
C TYR A 85 -2.62 5.34 3.51
N LEU A 86 -2.12 4.31 4.19
CA LEU A 86 -2.60 2.94 3.97
C LEU A 86 -3.96 2.71 4.61
N ALA A 87 -4.12 3.06 5.89
CA ALA A 87 -5.37 2.85 6.60
C ALA A 87 -5.57 3.94 7.66
N ALA A 88 -6.81 4.33 7.86
CA ALA A 88 -7.16 5.40 8.81
C ALA A 88 -7.17 4.94 10.27
N ASN A 89 -7.23 3.62 10.52
CA ASN A 89 -7.25 3.06 11.87
C ASN A 89 -6.54 1.71 11.92
N SER A 90 -6.30 1.24 13.15
CA SER A 90 -5.57 -0.01 13.36
C SER A 90 -6.30 -1.24 12.85
N GLU A 91 -7.62 -1.25 12.92
CA GLU A 91 -8.42 -2.37 12.45
C GLU A 91 -8.22 -2.60 10.94
N GLU A 92 -8.43 -1.55 10.15
CA GLU A 92 -8.28 -1.67 8.70
C GLU A 92 -6.82 -1.89 8.29
N PHE A 93 -5.89 -1.33 9.06
CA PHE A 93 -4.47 -1.61 8.86
C PHE A 93 -4.16 -3.11 9.01
N CYS A 94 -4.64 -3.73 10.09
CA CYS A 94 -4.46 -5.17 10.30
C CYS A 94 -5.10 -6.00 9.18
N TYR A 95 -6.28 -5.59 8.72
CA TYR A 95 -6.94 -6.27 7.60
C TYR A 95 -6.13 -6.15 6.31
N LEU A 96 -5.59 -4.98 6.04
CA LEU A 96 -4.76 -4.77 4.86
C LEU A 96 -3.49 -5.63 4.91
N ILE A 97 -2.81 -5.67 6.04
CA ILE A 97 -1.61 -6.50 6.20
C ILE A 97 -1.95 -7.98 6.01
N LYS A 98 -3.05 -8.44 6.61
CA LYS A 98 -3.50 -9.82 6.41
C LYS A 98 -3.79 -10.11 4.94
N PHE A 99 -4.49 -9.20 4.28
CA PHE A 99 -4.82 -9.32 2.87
C PHE A 99 -3.56 -9.42 2.00
N LEU A 100 -2.57 -8.56 2.26
CA LEU A 100 -1.29 -8.58 1.55
C LEU A 100 -0.50 -9.88 1.81
N SER A 101 -0.59 -10.42 3.03
CA SER A 101 0.09 -11.68 3.36
C SER A 101 -0.52 -12.88 2.64
N GLU A 102 -1.76 -12.76 2.19
CA GLU A 102 -2.47 -13.81 1.44
C GLU A 102 -2.24 -13.73 -0.07
N MET A 103 -1.48 -12.74 -0.54
CA MET A 103 -1.17 -12.59 -1.97
C MET A 103 -0.30 -13.75 -2.47
N PRO A 104 -0.37 -14.07 -3.79
CA PRO A 104 0.42 -15.15 -4.37
C PRO A 104 1.93 -14.96 -4.19
N GLU A 105 2.39 -13.70 -4.25
CA GLU A 105 3.79 -13.36 -4.05
C GLU A 105 3.94 -12.43 -2.86
N LEU A 106 5.13 -12.42 -2.29
CA LEU A 106 5.47 -11.56 -1.15
C LEU A 106 5.40 -10.09 -1.54
N ILE A 107 4.65 -9.30 -0.77
CA ILE A 107 4.59 -7.85 -0.93
C ILE A 107 5.21 -7.20 0.31
N GLU A 108 6.26 -6.40 0.10
CA GLU A 108 6.83 -5.62 1.19
C GLU A 108 6.17 -4.25 1.25
N VAL A 109 6.14 -3.65 2.44
CA VAL A 109 5.63 -2.29 2.64
C VAL A 109 6.73 -1.47 3.32
N VAL A 110 7.08 -0.34 2.71
CA VAL A 110 8.07 0.57 3.27
C VAL A 110 7.45 1.94 3.52
N THR A 111 7.91 2.62 4.56
CA THR A 111 7.40 3.94 4.94
C THR A 111 8.53 4.86 5.36
N GLU A 112 8.29 6.17 5.26
CA GLU A 112 9.23 7.23 5.63
C GLU A 112 8.82 7.95 6.92
N ASP A 113 8.04 7.32 7.78
CA ASP A 113 7.46 7.94 8.97
C ASP A 113 8.47 8.54 9.95
N GLU A 114 9.73 8.09 9.93
CA GLU A 114 10.73 8.57 10.88
C GLU A 114 11.91 9.28 10.21
N LYS A 115 11.96 10.59 10.35
CA LYS A 115 13.14 11.44 10.07
C LYS A 115 13.85 11.20 8.74
N TYR A 116 13.11 11.15 7.65
CA TYR A 116 13.69 10.99 6.31
C TYR A 116 14.34 9.63 6.03
N HIS A 117 14.24 8.70 6.96
CA HIS A 117 14.68 7.33 6.71
C HIS A 117 13.51 6.50 6.22
N ILE A 118 13.81 5.59 5.30
CA ILE A 118 12.82 4.62 4.87
C ILE A 118 12.76 3.54 5.94
N ASN A 119 11.65 3.52 6.66
CA ASN A 119 11.37 2.43 7.59
C ASN A 119 10.52 1.40 6.88
N THR A 120 10.97 0.16 6.94
CA THR A 120 10.23 -0.94 6.37
C THR A 120 9.29 -1.50 7.42
N ILE A 121 8.00 -1.54 7.13
CA ILE A 121 7.04 -2.20 8.02
C ILE A 121 7.31 -3.71 8.01
N MET A 122 7.80 -4.24 6.89
CA MET A 122 8.11 -5.65 6.72
C MET A 122 9.50 -5.86 6.11
N ASN A 123 10.51 -5.06 6.53
CA ASN A 123 11.83 -5.09 5.90
C ASN A 123 12.75 -6.20 6.38
N SER A 124 12.52 -6.71 7.60
CA SER A 124 13.26 -7.85 8.11
C SER A 124 12.28 -8.99 8.34
N GLU A 125 12.78 -10.22 8.29
CA GLU A 125 11.94 -11.38 8.58
C GLU A 125 11.25 -11.26 9.92
N GLN A 126 11.97 -10.79 10.95
CA GLN A 126 11.42 -10.64 12.29
C GLN A 126 10.27 -9.61 12.32
N GLN A 127 10.44 -8.46 11.70
CA GLN A 127 9.40 -7.43 11.67
C GLN A 127 8.20 -7.90 10.86
N LYS A 128 8.45 -8.55 9.73
CA LYS A 128 7.42 -9.11 8.89
C LYS A 128 6.61 -10.16 9.66
N GLU A 129 7.29 -11.11 10.30
CA GLU A 129 6.62 -12.16 11.07
C GLU A 129 5.82 -11.58 12.24
N ALA A 130 6.39 -10.60 12.95
CA ALA A 130 5.69 -9.95 14.06
C ALA A 130 4.44 -9.22 13.59
N LEU A 131 4.53 -8.52 12.46
CA LEU A 131 3.41 -7.77 11.90
C LEU A 131 2.32 -8.72 11.38
N GLU A 132 2.70 -9.77 10.67
CA GLU A 132 1.76 -10.78 10.19
C GLU A 132 1.08 -11.49 11.36
N LYS A 133 1.83 -11.82 12.40
CA LYS A 133 1.26 -12.44 13.60
C LYS A 133 0.27 -11.50 14.28
N MET A 134 0.62 -10.23 14.42
CA MET A 134 -0.28 -9.25 14.99
C MET A 134 -1.58 -9.17 14.20
N ALA A 135 -1.48 -9.12 12.87
CA ALA A 135 -2.64 -9.06 12.00
C ALA A 135 -3.48 -10.35 12.11
N ASP A 136 -2.83 -11.52 12.13
CA ASP A 136 -3.52 -12.81 12.31
C ASP A 136 -4.26 -12.87 13.65
N ASP A 137 -3.61 -12.46 14.72
CA ASP A 137 -4.21 -12.45 16.05
C ASP A 137 -5.41 -11.50 16.09
N TYR A 138 -5.29 -10.35 15.49
CA TYR A 138 -6.39 -9.37 15.42
C TYR A 138 -7.57 -9.93 14.62
N VAL A 139 -7.29 -10.48 13.44
CA VAL A 139 -8.32 -11.05 12.56
C VAL A 139 -9.03 -12.23 13.25
N SER A 140 -8.30 -13.03 14.02
CA SER A 140 -8.87 -14.18 14.73
C SER A 140 -9.92 -13.81 15.76
N LEU A 141 -9.93 -12.55 16.24
CA LEU A 141 -10.95 -12.08 17.18
C LEU A 141 -12.33 -12.00 16.52
N ASP A 142 -12.38 -11.75 15.20
CA ASP A 142 -13.63 -11.76 14.45
C ASP A 142 -13.35 -12.04 12.97
N GLU A 143 -13.21 -13.31 12.64
CA GLU A 143 -12.92 -13.75 11.27
C GLU A 143 -14.03 -13.41 10.28
N VAL A 144 -15.29 -13.38 10.75
CA VAL A 144 -16.43 -13.04 9.90
C VAL A 144 -16.31 -11.59 9.42
N LYS A 145 -15.90 -10.69 10.32
CA LYS A 145 -15.74 -9.28 9.99
C LYS A 145 -14.62 -9.08 8.96
N TYR A 146 -13.51 -9.78 9.11
CA TYR A 146 -12.41 -9.74 8.14
C TYR A 146 -12.87 -10.25 6.76
N LYS A 147 -13.56 -11.40 6.73
CA LYS A 147 -14.04 -11.98 5.47
C LYS A 147 -15.01 -11.04 4.76
N ARG A 148 -15.86 -10.35 5.51
CA ARG A 148 -16.78 -9.35 4.95
C ARG A 148 -16.02 -8.19 4.32
N TRP A 149 -15.02 -7.69 5.04
CA TRP A 149 -14.14 -6.63 4.53
C TRP A 149 -13.41 -7.08 3.27
N LYS A 150 -12.81 -8.26 3.31
CA LYS A 150 -12.07 -8.83 2.18
C LYS A 150 -12.96 -9.01 0.95
N ASN A 151 -14.15 -9.56 1.14
CA ASN A 151 -15.07 -9.77 0.02
C ASN A 151 -15.48 -8.45 -0.62
N ARG A 152 -15.67 -7.41 0.18
CA ARG A 152 -15.97 -6.08 -0.34
C ARG A 152 -14.82 -5.54 -1.20
N ILE A 153 -13.59 -5.70 -0.75
CA ILE A 153 -12.41 -5.32 -1.52
C ILE A 153 -12.35 -6.09 -2.84
N LEU A 154 -12.53 -7.40 -2.79
CA LEU A 154 -12.47 -8.26 -3.99
C LEU A 154 -13.56 -7.90 -5.00
N GLU A 155 -14.78 -7.62 -4.54
CA GLU A 155 -15.86 -7.17 -5.40
C GLU A 155 -15.52 -5.86 -6.11
N LYS A 156 -14.97 -4.91 -5.38
CA LYS A 156 -14.57 -3.61 -5.94
C LYS A 156 -13.43 -3.76 -6.95
N ILE A 157 -12.49 -4.64 -6.68
CA ILE A 157 -11.40 -4.92 -7.61
C ILE A 157 -11.94 -5.50 -8.92
N GLN A 158 -12.93 -6.39 -8.84
CA GLN A 158 -13.55 -6.98 -10.04
C GLN A 158 -14.31 -5.97 -10.89
N GLU A 159 -14.79 -4.91 -10.29
CA GLU A 159 -15.50 -3.84 -11.00
C GLU A 159 -14.57 -2.90 -11.78
N LEU A 160 -13.27 -3.00 -11.60
CA LEU A 160 -12.31 -2.12 -12.27
C LEU A 160 -12.13 -2.45 -13.76
#